data_3c5d6c15d58c4d2bb20aea309439fad0
#
_entry.id   3c5d6c15d58c4d2bb20aea309439fad0
#
_cell.length_a   1.000
_cell.length_b   1.000
_cell.length_c   1.000
_cell.angle_alpha   90.00
_cell.angle_beta   90.00
_cell.angle_gamma   90.00
#
_symmetry.space_group_name_H-M   'P 1'
#
loop_
_entity.id
_entity.type
_entity.pdbx_description
1 polymer ?
#
loop_
_entity_poly.entity_id
_entity_poly.type
_entity_poly.pdbx_seq_one_letter_code
_entity_poly.pdbx_strand_id
1 'polypeptide(L)'
;MQSETSTDRWQLREVPSDLRRRYLELGWWTDQSMGEMVAEGLAAMGDSKFSVHSAVRPWRGTISDVDQAARRFAGWLASNNIGPGDVVVFQLPNWVEAAITFWGATYAGAIVVPVVHFYGAKELDYILRVTEPDLVITPDIFGKVDYLESYAELLGGRSVPWAVVGATPADELPAGAMPFDGLLDAAAVAIPVAVDVDSPALIAFTSGTTRDPKGVIHSHRTLGFEARQLSSLAPTGGPPGVTGAPVGHFIGMLNAFVCSLIRRQEINLLDVWNPGEVLRLMLDEGLGFSGGATFFLTSILDHPSFTNAHLEFLPYVGLGGSPVPIAVSERATRLGIKVYRSYGSTEQPSITGAQVDEPEVKRLTTDGHCLEGVELQLDEDGQILSRGPELFLGYTDPQLTATVFDHDGWYHTGDVGVLDDEGYLTITDRISDVIIRGGENISAQEVEELLLGLESIAEVAVVAEPDDRLGERAVAVVRLRDGELPPTIAQLREHLGAARLAKQKWPESIRAVSEFPRTPSGKVQKFRLRAQLRAGTLDNEVTGAPPT
;
A
#
# COMPACT_ATOMS: atom_id res chain seq x y z
N MET A 1 -21.65 10.05 -33.05
CA MET A 1 -20.60 9.17 -32.56
C MET A 1 -21.01 8.84 -31.15
N GLN A 2 -21.39 7.59 -30.88
CA GLN A 2 -21.58 7.13 -29.51
C GLN A 2 -20.18 7.15 -28.86
N SER A 3 -20.04 7.82 -27.72
CA SER A 3 -18.83 7.74 -26.92
C SER A 3 -18.65 6.25 -26.54
N GLU A 4 -17.50 5.67 -26.89
CA GLU A 4 -17.09 4.39 -26.33
C GLU A 4 -17.20 4.53 -24.81
N THR A 5 -17.91 3.61 -24.18
CA THR A 5 -18.05 3.62 -22.72
C THR A 5 -16.68 3.34 -22.10
N SER A 6 -16.34 3.97 -20.98
CA SER A 6 -15.02 3.85 -20.31
C SER A 6 -14.63 2.39 -19.98
N THR A 7 -15.59 1.48 -19.95
CA THR A 7 -15.40 0.04 -19.76
C THR A 7 -14.68 -0.63 -20.94
N ASP A 8 -14.79 -0.10 -22.16
CA ASP A 8 -14.16 -0.69 -23.36
C ASP A 8 -12.65 -0.38 -23.44
N ARG A 9 -12.18 0.65 -22.72
CA ARG A 9 -10.80 1.13 -22.80
C ARG A 9 -9.76 0.12 -22.30
N TRP A 10 -10.05 -0.63 -21.21
CA TRP A 10 -9.08 -1.52 -20.55
C TRP A 10 -9.39 -3.02 -20.67
N GLN A 11 -10.43 -3.44 -21.39
CA GLN A 11 -10.82 -4.84 -21.55
C GLN A 11 -10.87 -5.61 -20.20
N LEU A 12 -11.69 -5.11 -19.29
CA LEU A 12 -11.83 -5.64 -17.95
C LEU A 12 -12.43 -7.06 -17.96
N ARG A 13 -12.11 -7.84 -16.92
CA ARG A 13 -12.70 -9.19 -16.77
C ARG A 13 -14.21 -9.10 -16.56
N GLU A 14 -14.91 -10.11 -17.03
CA GLU A 14 -16.30 -10.36 -16.63
C GLU A 14 -16.30 -11.17 -15.33
N VAL A 15 -17.05 -10.71 -14.34
CA VAL A 15 -17.28 -11.48 -13.10
C VAL A 15 -18.26 -12.61 -13.42
N PRO A 16 -17.94 -13.89 -13.10
CA PRO A 16 -18.86 -15.01 -13.33
C PRO A 16 -20.27 -14.72 -12.81
N SER A 17 -21.28 -15.03 -13.62
CA SER A 17 -22.67 -14.61 -13.37
C SER A 17 -23.27 -15.17 -12.08
N ASP A 18 -22.85 -16.33 -11.63
CA ASP A 18 -23.21 -16.96 -10.38
C ASP A 18 -22.60 -16.23 -9.18
N LEU A 19 -21.31 -15.83 -9.26
CA LEU A 19 -20.66 -15.01 -8.24
C LEU A 19 -21.32 -13.63 -8.14
N ARG A 20 -21.54 -12.97 -9.29
CA ARG A 20 -22.23 -11.67 -9.33
C ARG A 20 -23.59 -11.74 -8.64
N ARG A 21 -24.41 -12.74 -8.99
CA ARG A 21 -25.73 -12.95 -8.36
C ARG A 21 -25.59 -13.15 -6.85
N ARG A 22 -24.67 -14.03 -6.42
CA ARG A 22 -24.42 -14.30 -4.99
C ARG A 22 -24.02 -13.03 -4.24
N TYR A 23 -23.12 -12.20 -4.79
CA TYR A 23 -22.67 -10.98 -4.13
C TYR A 23 -23.80 -9.96 -3.97
N LEU A 24 -24.71 -9.87 -4.94
CA LEU A 24 -25.90 -9.02 -4.87
C LEU A 24 -26.94 -9.57 -3.87
N GLU A 25 -27.25 -10.86 -3.89
CA GLU A 25 -28.22 -11.50 -2.99
C GLU A 25 -27.80 -11.43 -1.52
N LEU A 26 -26.50 -11.52 -1.24
CA LEU A 26 -25.94 -11.40 0.11
C LEU A 26 -25.75 -9.94 0.57
N GLY A 27 -25.99 -8.97 -0.31
CA GLY A 27 -25.81 -7.55 0.00
C GLY A 27 -24.33 -7.13 0.11
N TRP A 28 -23.40 -7.97 -0.33
CA TRP A 28 -22.00 -7.62 -0.41
C TRP A 28 -21.74 -6.55 -1.47
N TRP A 29 -22.37 -6.68 -2.61
CA TRP A 29 -22.46 -5.64 -3.63
C TRP A 29 -23.76 -4.85 -3.48
N THR A 30 -23.64 -3.53 -3.45
CA THR A 30 -24.77 -2.60 -3.34
C THR A 30 -24.79 -1.67 -4.54
N ASP A 31 -25.87 -0.91 -4.72
CA ASP A 31 -25.97 0.11 -5.76
C ASP A 31 -25.43 1.49 -5.29
N GLN A 32 -24.75 1.53 -4.14
CA GLN A 32 -24.13 2.73 -3.61
C GLN A 32 -22.80 3.00 -4.32
N SER A 33 -22.66 4.17 -4.94
CA SER A 33 -21.40 4.62 -5.51
C SER A 33 -20.40 5.09 -4.45
N MET A 34 -19.12 5.20 -4.81
CA MET A 34 -18.10 5.79 -3.92
C MET A 34 -18.42 7.23 -3.54
N GLY A 35 -18.96 8.01 -4.48
CA GLY A 35 -19.39 9.39 -4.20
C GLY A 35 -20.50 9.44 -3.16
N GLU A 36 -21.49 8.56 -3.24
CA GLU A 36 -22.57 8.47 -2.25
C GLU A 36 -22.08 7.98 -0.89
N MET A 37 -21.20 6.97 -0.85
CA MET A 37 -20.59 6.48 0.39
C MET A 37 -19.77 7.57 1.10
N VAL A 38 -18.95 8.30 0.35
CA VAL A 38 -18.18 9.43 0.85
C VAL A 38 -19.09 10.55 1.34
N ALA A 39 -20.12 10.93 0.57
CA ALA A 39 -21.07 11.98 0.95
C ALA A 39 -21.81 11.65 2.26
N GLU A 40 -22.24 10.40 2.43
CA GLU A 40 -22.90 9.93 3.65
C GLU A 40 -21.94 10.00 4.86
N GLY A 41 -20.71 9.53 4.70
CA GLY A 41 -19.70 9.57 5.75
C GLY A 41 -19.35 11.00 6.17
N LEU A 42 -19.13 11.90 5.21
CA LEU A 42 -18.82 13.30 5.44
C LEU A 42 -19.98 14.03 6.16
N ALA A 43 -21.23 13.79 5.73
CA ALA A 43 -22.41 14.37 6.37
C ALA A 43 -22.56 13.90 7.83
N ALA A 44 -22.19 12.64 8.13
CA ALA A 44 -22.26 12.08 9.48
C ALA A 44 -21.17 12.61 10.42
N MET A 45 -20.10 13.19 9.88
CA MET A 45 -18.88 13.55 10.62
C MET A 45 -18.54 15.05 10.55
N GLY A 46 -19.45 15.91 10.09
CA GLY A 46 -19.16 17.31 9.77
C GLY A 46 -18.30 18.06 10.81
N ASP A 47 -18.60 17.91 12.11
CA ASP A 47 -17.91 18.59 13.20
C ASP A 47 -16.62 17.89 13.66
N SER A 48 -16.31 16.70 13.12
CA SER A 48 -15.11 15.94 13.48
C SER A 48 -13.85 16.62 12.95
N LYS A 49 -12.74 16.46 13.68
CA LYS A 49 -11.48 17.07 13.29
C LYS A 49 -10.86 16.43 12.06
N PHE A 50 -10.27 17.26 11.25
CA PHE A 50 -9.31 16.90 10.21
C PHE A 50 -8.02 17.66 10.48
N SER A 51 -6.89 16.96 10.54
CA SER A 51 -5.58 17.55 10.82
C SER A 51 -4.53 17.02 9.86
N VAL A 52 -3.64 17.90 9.41
CA VAL A 52 -2.41 17.55 8.69
C VAL A 52 -1.23 17.99 9.53
N HIS A 53 -0.46 17.01 10.01
CA HIS A 53 0.77 17.22 10.74
C HIS A 53 1.92 17.28 9.73
N SER A 54 2.34 18.48 9.41
CA SER A 54 3.36 18.78 8.41
C SER A 54 4.21 19.96 8.86
N ALA A 55 5.51 19.89 8.58
CA ALA A 55 6.41 21.01 8.82
C ALA A 55 6.28 22.12 7.76
N VAL A 56 5.79 21.77 6.56
CA VAL A 56 5.75 22.69 5.41
C VAL A 56 4.34 23.14 5.04
N ARG A 57 3.33 22.28 5.29
CA ARG A 57 1.93 22.56 4.93
C ARG A 57 0.96 22.04 6.00
N PRO A 58 1.06 22.53 7.25
CA PRO A 58 0.16 22.12 8.31
C PRO A 58 -1.26 22.63 8.06
N TRP A 59 -2.26 21.80 8.40
CA TRP A 59 -3.66 22.21 8.28
C TRP A 59 -4.47 21.69 9.48
N ARG A 60 -5.45 22.47 9.95
CA ARG A 60 -6.38 22.08 11.04
C ARG A 60 -7.74 22.70 10.79
N GLY A 61 -8.76 21.89 10.85
CA GLY A 61 -10.17 22.28 10.70
C GLY A 61 -11.09 21.11 10.93
N THR A 62 -12.27 21.17 10.35
CA THR A 62 -13.28 20.14 10.44
C THR A 62 -13.41 19.35 9.14
N ILE A 63 -14.03 18.17 9.21
CA ILE A 63 -14.39 17.39 8.00
C ILE A 63 -15.34 18.20 7.12
N SER A 64 -16.25 19.02 7.71
CA SER A 64 -17.14 19.91 6.97
C SER A 64 -16.41 20.95 6.15
N ASP A 65 -15.28 21.51 6.66
CA ASP A 65 -14.49 22.48 5.91
C ASP A 65 -13.89 21.84 4.66
N VAL A 66 -13.37 20.62 4.79
CA VAL A 66 -12.77 19.85 3.68
C VAL A 66 -13.86 19.37 2.70
N ASP A 67 -15.02 18.91 3.19
CA ASP A 67 -16.17 18.54 2.33
C ASP A 67 -16.65 19.72 1.49
N GLN A 68 -16.74 20.91 2.09
CA GLN A 68 -17.15 22.10 1.35
C GLN A 68 -16.15 22.44 0.23
N ALA A 69 -14.85 22.33 0.49
CA ALA A 69 -13.82 22.50 -0.54
C ALA A 69 -13.90 21.40 -1.62
N ALA A 70 -14.11 20.13 -1.24
CA ALA A 70 -14.28 19.02 -2.16
C ALA A 70 -15.49 19.20 -3.09
N ARG A 71 -16.62 19.69 -2.56
CA ARG A 71 -17.82 20.01 -3.36
C ARG A 71 -17.59 21.16 -4.34
N ARG A 72 -16.78 22.15 -3.98
CA ARG A 72 -16.37 23.23 -4.89
C ARG A 72 -15.46 22.70 -5.99
N PHE A 73 -14.49 21.85 -5.62
CA PHE A 73 -13.64 21.19 -6.61
C PHE A 73 -14.47 20.33 -7.58
N ALA A 74 -15.44 19.55 -7.09
CA ALA A 74 -16.39 18.83 -7.96
C ALA A 74 -17.19 19.76 -8.88
N GLY A 75 -17.56 20.95 -8.40
CA GLY A 75 -18.21 21.99 -9.21
C GLY A 75 -17.30 22.52 -10.33
N TRP A 76 -16.01 22.65 -10.05
CA TRP A 76 -15.03 23.01 -11.07
C TRP A 76 -14.89 21.89 -12.12
N LEU A 77 -14.81 20.63 -11.69
CA LEU A 77 -14.77 19.49 -12.61
C LEU A 77 -15.99 19.48 -13.54
N ALA A 78 -17.19 19.62 -12.98
CA ALA A 78 -18.43 19.68 -13.76
C ALA A 78 -18.44 20.83 -14.76
N SER A 79 -17.93 22.01 -14.37
CA SER A 79 -17.85 23.19 -15.25
C SER A 79 -16.87 23.03 -16.41
N ASN A 80 -15.92 22.10 -16.27
CA ASN A 80 -14.93 21.72 -17.28
C ASN A 80 -15.27 20.41 -18.01
N ASN A 81 -16.51 19.90 -17.83
CA ASN A 81 -17.01 18.64 -18.39
C ASN A 81 -16.18 17.41 -18.00
N ILE A 82 -15.61 17.40 -16.78
CA ILE A 82 -14.93 16.25 -16.20
C ILE A 82 -15.90 15.55 -15.25
N GLY A 83 -16.19 14.29 -15.51
CA GLY A 83 -17.20 13.50 -14.79
C GLY A 83 -17.05 12.00 -14.96
N PRO A 84 -18.16 11.23 -15.04
CA PRO A 84 -18.10 9.78 -15.13
C PRO A 84 -17.30 9.29 -16.33
N GLY A 85 -16.26 8.46 -16.04
CA GLY A 85 -15.37 7.89 -17.04
C GLY A 85 -14.11 8.73 -17.33
N ASP A 86 -14.08 10.00 -16.94
CA ASP A 86 -12.89 10.85 -17.03
C ASP A 86 -11.93 10.56 -15.88
N VAL A 87 -10.65 10.86 -16.08
CA VAL A 87 -9.57 10.47 -15.18
C VAL A 87 -8.94 11.67 -14.48
N VAL A 88 -8.93 11.65 -13.16
CA VAL A 88 -8.24 12.64 -12.32
C VAL A 88 -7.03 11.99 -11.66
N VAL A 89 -5.83 12.38 -12.10
CA VAL A 89 -4.56 11.94 -11.50
C VAL A 89 -4.11 12.95 -10.45
N PHE A 90 -3.76 12.49 -9.26
CA PHE A 90 -3.07 13.34 -8.30
C PHE A 90 -1.81 12.68 -7.75
N GLN A 91 -0.73 13.45 -7.66
CA GLN A 91 0.51 13.05 -6.99
C GLN A 91 0.77 14.02 -5.83
N LEU A 92 0.06 13.85 -4.73
CA LEU A 92 0.13 14.73 -3.57
C LEU A 92 0.65 13.98 -2.34
N PRO A 93 1.40 14.65 -1.45
CA PRO A 93 1.66 14.16 -0.10
C PRO A 93 0.36 14.02 0.72
N ASN A 94 0.48 13.57 1.96
CA ASN A 94 -0.63 13.48 2.91
C ASN A 94 -1.09 14.89 3.36
N TRP A 95 -1.55 15.70 2.41
CA TRP A 95 -2.05 17.06 2.61
C TRP A 95 -3.57 17.12 2.48
N VAL A 96 -4.17 18.21 2.94
CA VAL A 96 -5.61 18.39 2.88
C VAL A 96 -6.12 18.41 1.43
N GLU A 97 -5.34 18.89 0.50
CA GLU A 97 -5.68 18.96 -0.93
C GLU A 97 -5.79 17.56 -1.56
N ALA A 98 -5.09 16.56 -1.03
CA ALA A 98 -5.28 15.17 -1.46
C ALA A 98 -6.68 14.65 -1.09
N ALA A 99 -7.19 14.97 0.10
CA ALA A 99 -8.56 14.65 0.51
C ALA A 99 -9.59 15.42 -0.31
N ILE A 100 -9.39 16.72 -0.52
CA ILE A 100 -10.25 17.56 -1.37
C ILE A 100 -10.32 16.98 -2.78
N THR A 101 -9.19 16.59 -3.34
CA THR A 101 -9.12 16.00 -4.68
C THR A 101 -9.84 14.67 -4.74
N PHE A 102 -9.56 13.75 -3.81
CA PHE A 102 -10.17 12.43 -3.79
C PHE A 102 -11.70 12.53 -3.63
N TRP A 103 -12.18 13.25 -2.61
CA TRP A 103 -13.62 13.39 -2.37
C TRP A 103 -14.32 14.15 -3.49
N GLY A 104 -13.73 15.23 -3.99
CA GLY A 104 -14.32 15.99 -5.09
C GLY A 104 -14.39 15.22 -6.40
N ALA A 105 -13.37 14.43 -6.74
CA ALA A 105 -13.40 13.55 -7.91
C ALA A 105 -14.46 12.44 -7.76
N THR A 106 -14.62 11.84 -6.55
CA THR A 106 -15.70 10.86 -6.29
C THR A 106 -17.09 11.52 -6.37
N TYR A 107 -17.26 12.78 -5.94
CA TYR A 107 -18.50 13.53 -6.14
C TYR A 107 -18.83 13.75 -7.62
N ALA A 108 -17.83 14.01 -8.43
CA ALA A 108 -17.97 14.17 -9.88
C ALA A 108 -18.17 12.83 -10.62
N GLY A 109 -17.95 11.69 -9.95
CA GLY A 109 -17.99 10.36 -10.55
C GLY A 109 -16.80 10.06 -11.44
N ALA A 110 -15.72 10.83 -11.36
CA ALA A 110 -14.50 10.62 -12.11
C ALA A 110 -13.68 9.46 -11.55
N ILE A 111 -12.88 8.82 -12.40
CA ILE A 111 -11.94 7.77 -12.04
C ILE A 111 -10.74 8.42 -11.34
N VAL A 112 -10.49 8.06 -10.09
CA VAL A 112 -9.39 8.60 -9.31
C VAL A 112 -8.12 7.78 -9.52
N VAL A 113 -7.01 8.46 -9.78
CA VAL A 113 -5.68 7.82 -9.89
C VAL A 113 -4.74 8.46 -8.86
N PRO A 114 -4.70 7.91 -7.64
CA PRO A 114 -3.73 8.34 -6.65
C PRO A 114 -2.34 7.85 -7.03
N VAL A 115 -1.36 8.74 -7.03
CA VAL A 115 0.03 8.42 -7.33
C VAL A 115 0.90 8.78 -6.14
N VAL A 116 1.76 7.87 -5.74
CA VAL A 116 2.67 8.11 -4.62
C VAL A 116 3.65 9.24 -4.95
N HIS A 117 3.85 10.15 -3.99
CA HIS A 117 4.58 11.41 -4.18
C HIS A 117 6.07 11.26 -4.54
N PHE A 118 6.63 10.06 -4.50
CA PHE A 118 8.04 9.77 -4.81
C PHE A 118 8.26 8.96 -6.09
N TYR A 119 7.23 8.70 -6.92
CA TYR A 119 7.46 8.15 -8.25
C TYR A 119 8.18 9.20 -9.11
N GLY A 120 9.18 8.72 -9.85
CA GLY A 120 9.99 9.56 -10.74
C GLY A 120 9.38 9.67 -12.14
N ALA A 121 10.04 10.44 -12.99
CA ALA A 121 9.58 10.76 -14.33
C ALA A 121 9.26 9.51 -15.18
N LYS A 122 10.00 8.42 -15.01
CA LYS A 122 9.79 7.18 -15.78
C LYS A 122 8.45 6.51 -15.44
N GLU A 123 8.15 6.34 -14.14
CA GLU A 123 6.88 5.77 -13.68
C GLU A 123 5.71 6.70 -14.05
N LEU A 124 5.91 8.00 -13.92
CA LEU A 124 4.92 9.02 -14.23
C LEU A 124 4.58 9.06 -15.72
N ASP A 125 5.58 9.02 -16.62
CA ASP A 125 5.31 8.95 -18.06
C ASP A 125 4.46 7.73 -18.42
N TYR A 126 4.78 6.57 -17.86
CA TYR A 126 3.98 5.36 -18.05
C TYR A 126 2.55 5.57 -17.56
N ILE A 127 2.36 6.06 -16.31
CA ILE A 127 1.04 6.28 -15.72
C ILE A 127 0.21 7.25 -16.58
N LEU A 128 0.77 8.41 -16.93
CA LEU A 128 0.09 9.43 -17.74
C LEU A 128 -0.26 8.92 -19.15
N ARG A 129 0.55 8.02 -19.71
CA ARG A 129 0.30 7.42 -21.02
C ARG A 129 -0.83 6.39 -21.00
N VAL A 130 -0.91 5.55 -19.95
CA VAL A 130 -1.94 4.49 -19.91
C VAL A 130 -3.26 4.96 -19.30
N THR A 131 -3.25 6.04 -18.54
CA THR A 131 -4.46 6.62 -17.94
C THR A 131 -5.03 7.79 -18.75
N GLU A 132 -4.23 8.49 -19.59
CA GLU A 132 -4.63 9.66 -20.39
C GLU A 132 -5.54 10.59 -19.59
N PRO A 133 -5.00 11.26 -18.54
CA PRO A 133 -5.82 11.99 -17.58
C PRO A 133 -6.46 13.23 -18.17
N ASP A 134 -7.64 13.57 -17.66
CA ASP A 134 -8.37 14.81 -17.96
C ASP A 134 -7.99 15.96 -17.01
N LEU A 135 -7.36 15.62 -15.87
CA LEU A 135 -6.77 16.57 -14.92
C LEU A 135 -5.59 15.92 -14.20
N VAL A 136 -4.52 16.69 -14.04
CA VAL A 136 -3.37 16.32 -13.22
C VAL A 136 -3.21 17.32 -12.07
N ILE A 137 -2.93 16.82 -10.84
CA ILE A 137 -2.73 17.66 -9.66
C ILE A 137 -1.43 17.24 -8.97
N THR A 138 -0.55 18.21 -8.73
CA THR A 138 0.77 17.98 -8.12
C THR A 138 1.08 19.04 -7.07
N PRO A 139 2.03 18.81 -6.16
CA PRO A 139 2.65 19.92 -5.44
C PRO A 139 3.57 20.71 -6.39
N ASP A 140 3.99 21.90 -5.96
CA ASP A 140 5.13 22.59 -6.56
C ASP A 140 6.46 21.92 -6.14
N ILE A 141 6.74 21.89 -4.84
CA ILE A 141 7.93 21.29 -4.25
C ILE A 141 7.52 20.49 -3.02
N PHE A 142 8.09 19.29 -2.86
CA PHE A 142 7.97 18.52 -1.62
C PHE A 142 9.30 17.82 -1.30
N GLY A 143 9.84 18.08 -0.12
CA GLY A 143 11.15 17.60 0.29
C GLY A 143 12.26 18.16 -0.61
N LYS A 144 12.89 17.28 -1.40
CA LYS A 144 13.94 17.65 -2.37
C LYS A 144 13.48 17.54 -3.83
N VAL A 145 12.21 17.23 -4.05
CA VAL A 145 11.66 17.01 -5.39
C VAL A 145 10.98 18.29 -5.88
N ASP A 146 11.41 18.75 -7.02
CA ASP A 146 10.75 19.79 -7.82
C ASP A 146 9.81 19.11 -8.82
N TYR A 147 8.50 19.26 -8.58
CA TYR A 147 7.48 18.67 -9.44
C TYR A 147 7.21 19.55 -10.65
N LEU A 148 7.45 20.88 -10.56
CA LEU A 148 7.23 21.79 -11.66
C LEU A 148 8.13 21.45 -12.83
N GLU A 149 9.42 21.23 -12.59
CA GLU A 149 10.38 20.84 -13.63
C GLU A 149 9.98 19.48 -14.26
N SER A 150 9.71 18.48 -13.41
CA SER A 150 9.38 17.12 -13.87
C SER A 150 8.09 17.08 -14.71
N TYR A 151 7.03 17.77 -14.27
CA TYR A 151 5.75 17.74 -14.95
C TYR A 151 5.69 18.69 -16.16
N ALA A 152 6.45 19.79 -16.18
CA ALA A 152 6.59 20.62 -17.37
C ALA A 152 7.15 19.82 -18.56
N GLU A 153 8.11 18.92 -18.31
CA GLU A 153 8.63 18.01 -19.33
C GLU A 153 7.60 16.94 -19.73
N LEU A 154 7.01 16.25 -18.74
CA LEU A 154 6.07 15.15 -18.96
C LEU A 154 4.76 15.58 -19.64
N LEU A 155 4.25 16.76 -19.31
CA LEU A 155 3.03 17.32 -19.88
C LEU A 155 3.30 18.18 -21.12
N GLY A 156 4.56 18.44 -21.45
CA GLY A 156 4.96 19.19 -22.63
C GLY A 156 4.38 18.58 -23.91
N GLY A 157 3.46 19.31 -24.56
CA GLY A 157 2.76 18.85 -25.76
C GLY A 157 1.46 18.07 -25.52
N ARG A 158 1.06 17.82 -24.28
CA ARG A 158 -0.25 17.27 -23.90
C ARG A 158 -1.21 18.41 -23.58
N SER A 159 -2.45 18.28 -24.04
CA SER A 159 -3.52 19.27 -23.73
C SER A 159 -4.32 18.80 -22.52
N VAL A 160 -3.65 18.64 -21.37
CA VAL A 160 -4.29 18.26 -20.10
C VAL A 160 -4.15 19.41 -19.09
N PRO A 161 -5.23 19.83 -18.42
CA PRO A 161 -5.17 20.78 -17.32
C PRO A 161 -4.25 20.28 -16.21
N TRP A 162 -3.42 21.16 -15.65
CA TRP A 162 -2.51 20.85 -14.57
C TRP A 162 -2.67 21.85 -13.43
N ALA A 163 -3.13 21.36 -12.28
CA ALA A 163 -3.29 22.16 -11.07
C ALA A 163 -2.11 21.92 -10.10
N VAL A 164 -1.59 23.00 -9.55
CA VAL A 164 -0.42 22.97 -8.66
C VAL A 164 -0.81 23.43 -7.26
N VAL A 165 -0.48 22.60 -6.27
CA VAL A 165 -0.62 22.87 -4.85
C VAL A 165 0.72 23.36 -4.30
N GLY A 166 0.78 24.61 -3.83
CA GLY A 166 2.03 25.14 -3.27
C GLY A 166 2.01 26.63 -3.05
N ALA A 167 3.19 27.19 -2.79
CA ALA A 167 3.40 28.61 -2.56
C ALA A 167 3.89 29.36 -3.82
N THR A 168 4.18 28.65 -4.91
CA THR A 168 4.67 29.27 -6.16
C THR A 168 3.62 30.21 -6.73
N PRO A 169 3.95 31.50 -6.98
CA PRO A 169 3.02 32.46 -7.55
C PRO A 169 2.50 32.01 -8.93
N ALA A 170 1.25 32.39 -9.25
CA ALA A 170 0.60 31.96 -10.49
C ALA A 170 1.35 32.37 -11.76
N ASP A 171 2.03 33.51 -11.73
CA ASP A 171 2.81 34.06 -12.85
C ASP A 171 4.21 33.40 -12.99
N GLU A 172 4.63 32.62 -11.99
CA GLU A 172 5.86 31.83 -12.01
C GLU A 172 5.62 30.36 -12.36
N LEU A 173 4.36 29.91 -12.43
CA LEU A 173 4.02 28.54 -12.81
C LEU A 173 4.36 28.25 -14.29
N PRO A 174 4.73 27.00 -14.63
CA PRO A 174 4.95 26.60 -16.02
C PRO A 174 3.72 26.82 -16.90
N ALA A 175 3.93 27.00 -18.20
CA ALA A 175 2.85 27.17 -19.15
C ALA A 175 1.85 26.00 -19.11
N GLY A 176 0.57 26.32 -18.97
CA GLY A 176 -0.51 25.32 -18.84
C GLY A 176 -0.81 24.86 -17.41
N ALA A 177 0.02 25.24 -16.45
CA ALA A 177 -0.26 25.02 -15.03
C ALA A 177 -1.12 26.16 -14.45
N MET A 178 -1.93 25.81 -13.43
CA MET A 178 -2.77 26.78 -12.71
C MET A 178 -2.70 26.50 -11.19
N PRO A 179 -2.90 27.51 -10.33
CA PRO A 179 -2.97 27.30 -8.89
C PRO A 179 -4.17 26.42 -8.53
N PHE A 180 -3.97 25.44 -7.65
CA PHE A 180 -5.05 24.56 -7.15
C PHE A 180 -6.18 25.35 -6.47
N ASP A 181 -5.85 26.40 -5.73
CA ASP A 181 -6.84 27.21 -5.00
C ASP A 181 -7.90 27.81 -5.93
N GLY A 182 -7.52 28.13 -7.17
CA GLY A 182 -8.47 28.63 -8.18
C GLY A 182 -9.56 27.62 -8.57
N LEU A 183 -9.33 26.33 -8.37
CA LEU A 183 -10.33 25.29 -8.60
C LEU A 183 -11.45 25.34 -7.54
N LEU A 184 -11.17 25.92 -6.38
CA LEU A 184 -12.09 26.00 -5.25
C LEU A 184 -13.01 27.25 -5.30
N ASP A 185 -12.86 28.10 -6.32
CA ASP A 185 -13.74 29.26 -6.53
C ASP A 185 -15.08 28.90 -7.19
N ALA A 186 -15.22 27.66 -7.68
CA ALA A 186 -16.43 27.18 -8.32
C ALA A 186 -17.59 27.00 -7.33
N ALA A 187 -18.83 26.99 -7.86
CA ALA A 187 -20.01 26.70 -7.05
C ALA A 187 -19.98 25.23 -6.56
N ALA A 188 -20.25 25.04 -5.28
CA ALA A 188 -20.26 23.70 -4.67
C ALA A 188 -21.41 22.85 -5.23
N VAL A 189 -21.15 21.59 -5.56
CA VAL A 189 -22.19 20.62 -5.90
C VAL A 189 -22.96 20.20 -4.64
N ALA A 190 -24.26 19.97 -4.77
CA ALA A 190 -25.11 19.57 -3.64
C ALA A 190 -25.04 18.07 -3.34
N ILE A 191 -24.97 17.24 -4.40
CA ILE A 191 -25.01 15.77 -4.32
C ILE A 191 -24.00 15.19 -5.31
N PRO A 192 -23.52 13.97 -5.09
CA PRO A 192 -22.69 13.25 -6.06
C PRO A 192 -23.43 13.00 -7.39
N VAL A 193 -22.67 12.92 -8.46
CA VAL A 193 -23.19 12.52 -9.77
C VAL A 193 -23.55 11.03 -9.75
N ALA A 194 -24.68 10.68 -10.34
CA ALA A 194 -25.07 9.27 -10.51
C ALA A 194 -24.16 8.58 -11.53
N VAL A 195 -23.66 7.43 -11.17
CA VAL A 195 -22.75 6.61 -12.00
C VAL A 195 -23.23 5.16 -12.08
N ASP A 196 -22.77 4.45 -13.11
CA ASP A 196 -22.85 3.00 -13.10
C ASP A 196 -21.86 2.44 -12.06
N VAL A 197 -22.37 1.77 -11.03
CA VAL A 197 -21.54 1.26 -9.93
C VAL A 197 -20.63 0.08 -10.32
N ASP A 198 -20.86 -0.51 -11.49
CA ASP A 198 -19.98 -1.52 -12.07
C ASP A 198 -18.81 -0.89 -12.86
N SER A 199 -18.88 0.43 -13.16
CA SER A 199 -17.81 1.13 -13.87
C SER A 199 -16.56 1.34 -12.99
N PRO A 200 -15.37 1.55 -13.59
CA PRO A 200 -14.17 1.92 -12.86
C PRO A 200 -14.35 3.17 -12.01
N ALA A 201 -13.86 3.14 -10.77
CA ALA A 201 -13.87 4.25 -9.82
C ALA A 201 -12.45 4.67 -9.43
N LEU A 202 -11.51 3.72 -9.46
CA LEU A 202 -10.12 3.95 -9.02
C LEU A 202 -9.14 3.12 -9.85
N ILE A 203 -7.98 3.70 -10.15
CA ILE A 203 -6.82 2.99 -10.67
C ILE A 203 -5.66 3.23 -9.72
N ALA A 204 -5.21 2.18 -9.03
CA ALA A 204 -4.07 2.25 -8.13
C ALA A 204 -2.84 1.58 -8.74
N PHE A 205 -1.71 2.29 -8.79
CA PHE A 205 -0.48 1.75 -9.35
C PHE A 205 0.37 1.06 -8.28
N THR A 206 0.81 -0.18 -8.59
CA THR A 206 1.70 -0.96 -7.74
C THR A 206 3.11 -0.97 -8.32
N SER A 207 4.11 -0.87 -7.46
CA SER A 207 5.50 -1.12 -7.84
C SER A 207 5.71 -2.63 -8.03
N GLY A 208 5.32 -3.15 -9.18
CA GLY A 208 5.50 -4.56 -9.50
C GLY A 208 6.98 -4.97 -9.58
N THR A 209 7.23 -6.29 -9.58
CA THR A 209 8.55 -6.90 -9.90
C THR A 209 8.93 -6.71 -11.38
N THR A 210 8.04 -6.15 -12.19
CA THR A 210 8.18 -5.84 -13.61
C THR A 210 8.77 -4.42 -13.82
N ARG A 211 9.16 -4.14 -15.06
CA ARG A 211 9.82 -2.89 -15.46
C ARG A 211 8.94 -1.64 -15.25
N ASP A 212 7.63 -1.78 -15.40
CA ASP A 212 6.64 -0.71 -15.33
C ASP A 212 5.61 -0.99 -14.21
N PRO A 213 5.06 0.03 -13.55
CA PRO A 213 4.05 -0.16 -12.52
C PRO A 213 2.76 -0.73 -13.11
N LYS A 214 2.07 -1.59 -12.34
CA LYS A 214 0.79 -2.17 -12.76
C LYS A 214 -0.36 -1.29 -12.28
N GLY A 215 -1.21 -0.82 -13.18
CA GLY A 215 -2.43 -0.07 -12.82
C GLY A 215 -3.58 -1.04 -12.53
N VAL A 216 -3.96 -1.14 -11.26
CA VAL A 216 -5.03 -2.02 -10.75
C VAL A 216 -6.34 -1.26 -10.75
N ILE A 217 -7.36 -1.78 -11.42
CA ILE A 217 -8.64 -1.11 -11.64
C ILE A 217 -9.71 -1.68 -10.71
N HIS A 218 -10.35 -0.82 -9.92
CA HIS A 218 -11.47 -1.16 -9.06
C HIS A 218 -12.74 -0.43 -9.48
N SER A 219 -13.90 -1.10 -9.35
CA SER A 219 -15.22 -0.48 -9.50
C SER A 219 -15.70 0.16 -8.20
N HIS A 220 -16.81 0.89 -8.27
CA HIS A 220 -17.50 1.38 -7.06
C HIS A 220 -17.95 0.21 -6.17
N ARG A 221 -18.40 -0.93 -6.75
CA ARG A 221 -18.81 -2.12 -5.99
C ARG A 221 -17.67 -2.77 -5.24
N THR A 222 -16.54 -3.02 -5.93
CA THR A 222 -15.38 -3.68 -5.31
C THR A 222 -14.78 -2.82 -4.20
N LEU A 223 -14.64 -1.51 -4.43
CA LEU A 223 -14.16 -0.57 -3.42
C LEU A 223 -15.14 -0.40 -2.25
N GLY A 224 -16.45 -0.34 -2.53
CA GLY A 224 -17.46 -0.20 -1.50
C GLY A 224 -17.50 -1.39 -0.56
N PHE A 225 -17.37 -2.62 -1.09
CA PHE A 225 -17.24 -3.82 -0.27
C PHE A 225 -15.93 -3.81 0.53
N GLU A 226 -14.80 -3.57 -0.12
CA GLU A 226 -13.50 -3.50 0.54
C GLU A 226 -13.49 -2.49 1.69
N ALA A 227 -14.01 -1.29 1.47
CA ALA A 227 -14.02 -0.27 2.51
C ALA A 227 -14.81 -0.72 3.76
N ARG A 228 -15.93 -1.43 3.58
CA ARG A 228 -16.71 -2.00 4.70
C ARG A 228 -15.96 -3.15 5.37
N GLN A 229 -15.39 -4.08 4.58
CA GLN A 229 -14.64 -5.24 5.07
C GLN A 229 -13.41 -4.80 5.87
N LEU A 230 -12.58 -3.93 5.31
CA LEU A 230 -11.39 -3.39 5.99
C LEU A 230 -11.77 -2.59 7.25
N SER A 231 -12.90 -1.87 7.20
CA SER A 231 -13.39 -1.15 8.38
C SER A 231 -13.81 -2.08 9.51
N SER A 232 -14.32 -3.27 9.20
CA SER A 232 -14.75 -4.26 10.20
C SER A 232 -13.58 -4.99 10.88
N LEU A 233 -12.40 -5.03 10.25
CA LEU A 233 -11.19 -5.61 10.84
C LEU A 233 -10.61 -4.76 11.97
N ALA A 234 -10.83 -3.45 11.92
CA ALA A 234 -10.28 -2.56 12.92
C ALA A 234 -10.99 -2.72 14.26
N PRO A 235 -10.25 -2.95 15.35
CA PRO A 235 -10.86 -3.01 16.69
C PRO A 235 -11.54 -1.70 17.04
N THR A 236 -12.64 -1.77 17.80
CA THR A 236 -13.36 -0.61 18.30
C THR A 236 -12.73 -0.08 19.60
N GLY A 237 -12.81 1.24 19.84
CA GLY A 237 -12.45 1.84 21.13
C GLY A 237 -10.98 2.14 21.36
N GLY A 238 -10.19 2.32 20.31
CA GLY A 238 -8.83 2.84 20.41
C GLY A 238 -8.75 4.37 20.28
N PRO A 239 -7.57 4.97 20.52
CA PRO A 239 -7.33 6.38 20.27
C PRO A 239 -7.47 6.70 18.77
N PRO A 240 -7.79 7.96 18.39
CA PRO A 240 -7.74 8.37 16.99
C PRO A 240 -6.38 8.09 16.39
N GLY A 241 -6.32 7.47 15.22
CA GLY A 241 -5.07 7.08 14.60
C GLY A 241 -4.41 8.21 13.80
N VAL A 242 -3.06 8.21 13.74
CA VAL A 242 -2.30 8.99 12.78
C VAL A 242 -1.99 8.13 11.55
N THR A 243 -2.26 8.67 10.36
CA THR A 243 -1.98 8.01 9.07
C THR A 243 -0.67 8.54 8.50
N GLY A 244 0.37 7.71 8.55
CA GLY A 244 1.67 7.98 7.91
C GLY A 244 1.85 7.26 6.57
N ALA A 245 0.99 6.30 6.24
CA ALA A 245 0.99 5.66 4.93
C ALA A 245 0.63 6.70 3.85
N PRO A 246 1.37 6.74 2.72
CA PRO A 246 1.09 7.70 1.66
C PRO A 246 -0.32 7.55 1.08
N VAL A 247 -1.06 8.65 0.97
CA VAL A 247 -2.41 8.67 0.36
C VAL A 247 -2.39 8.51 -1.16
N GLY A 248 -1.22 8.57 -1.77
CA GLY A 248 -1.01 8.13 -3.14
C GLY A 248 -0.93 6.60 -3.30
N HIS A 249 -0.89 5.86 -2.20
CA HIS A 249 -0.92 4.40 -2.18
C HIS A 249 -2.32 3.91 -1.82
N PHE A 250 -2.78 2.82 -2.45
CA PHE A 250 -4.15 2.30 -2.30
C PHE A 250 -4.62 2.23 -0.84
N ILE A 251 -3.89 1.49 0.01
CA ILE A 251 -4.32 1.28 1.39
C ILE A 251 -4.22 2.55 2.25
N GLY A 252 -3.25 3.43 1.96
CA GLY A 252 -3.13 4.72 2.65
C GLY A 252 -4.30 5.65 2.35
N MET A 253 -4.67 5.75 1.09
CA MET A 253 -5.83 6.50 0.60
C MET A 253 -7.15 5.94 1.18
N LEU A 254 -7.36 4.62 1.05
CA LEU A 254 -8.59 3.99 1.50
C LEU A 254 -8.79 4.16 3.01
N ASN A 255 -7.77 3.90 3.82
CA ASN A 255 -7.83 4.09 5.27
C ASN A 255 -8.06 5.54 5.68
N ALA A 256 -7.35 6.50 5.04
CA ALA A 256 -7.47 7.91 5.38
C ALA A 256 -8.81 8.51 4.96
N PHE A 257 -9.28 8.23 3.75
CA PHE A 257 -10.35 9.00 3.12
C PHE A 257 -11.70 8.28 3.03
N VAL A 258 -11.74 6.97 3.26
CA VAL A 258 -12.98 6.18 3.20
C VAL A 258 -13.24 5.43 4.49
N CYS A 259 -12.30 4.58 4.95
CA CYS A 259 -12.50 3.80 6.16
C CYS A 259 -12.64 4.65 7.42
N SER A 260 -11.94 5.79 7.50
CA SER A 260 -12.10 6.75 8.61
C SER A 260 -13.54 7.29 8.68
N LEU A 261 -14.17 7.55 7.52
CA LEU A 261 -15.57 7.99 7.46
C LEU A 261 -16.53 6.88 7.91
N ILE A 262 -16.33 5.63 7.46
CA ILE A 262 -17.16 4.48 7.87
C ILE A 262 -17.05 4.23 9.37
N ARG A 263 -15.84 4.30 9.92
CA ARG A 263 -15.56 4.09 11.37
C ARG A 263 -15.90 5.31 12.23
N ARG A 264 -16.25 6.44 11.61
CA ARG A 264 -16.49 7.73 12.26
C ARG A 264 -15.34 8.18 13.14
N GLN A 265 -14.13 8.12 12.58
CA GLN A 265 -12.88 8.50 13.24
C GLN A 265 -12.36 9.81 12.68
N GLU A 266 -11.77 10.66 13.55
CA GLU A 266 -11.03 11.84 13.15
C GLU A 266 -9.92 11.49 12.17
N ILE A 267 -9.62 12.38 11.23
CA ILE A 267 -8.57 12.18 10.23
C ILE A 267 -7.33 12.98 10.64
N ASN A 268 -6.23 12.26 10.88
CA ASN A 268 -4.95 12.85 11.23
C ASN A 268 -3.89 12.33 10.27
N LEU A 269 -3.44 13.18 9.35
CA LEU A 269 -2.45 12.85 8.33
C LEU A 269 -1.06 13.31 8.76
N LEU A 270 -0.04 12.50 8.48
CA LEU A 270 1.37 12.85 8.63
C LEU A 270 2.02 12.73 7.24
N ASP A 271 2.56 13.81 6.71
CA ASP A 271 3.09 13.85 5.34
C ASP A 271 4.49 13.23 5.20
N VAL A 272 5.29 13.31 6.24
CA VAL A 272 6.60 12.64 6.33
C VAL A 272 6.63 11.76 7.56
N TRP A 273 6.82 10.46 7.36
CA TRP A 273 6.93 9.54 8.49
C TRP A 273 8.14 9.89 9.34
N ASN A 274 7.87 10.23 10.60
CA ASN A 274 8.87 10.50 11.61
C ASN A 274 8.42 9.88 12.95
N PRO A 275 9.06 8.81 13.42
CA PRO A 275 8.64 8.13 14.65
C PRO A 275 8.72 9.03 15.88
N GLY A 276 9.67 9.96 15.94
CA GLY A 276 9.76 10.94 17.03
C GLY A 276 8.56 11.90 17.07
N GLU A 277 8.08 12.33 15.90
CA GLU A 277 6.86 13.15 15.78
C GLU A 277 5.62 12.34 16.17
N VAL A 278 5.50 11.08 15.72
CA VAL A 278 4.40 10.20 16.12
C VAL A 278 4.35 10.03 17.64
N LEU A 279 5.49 9.78 18.29
CA LEU A 279 5.59 9.67 19.75
C LEU A 279 5.18 10.97 20.45
N ARG A 280 5.57 12.13 19.92
CA ARG A 280 5.14 13.43 20.42
C ARG A 280 3.62 13.60 20.32
N LEU A 281 3.04 13.28 19.16
CA LEU A 281 1.60 13.37 18.93
C LEU A 281 0.78 12.44 19.84
N MET A 282 1.32 11.25 20.18
CA MET A 282 0.71 10.36 21.17
C MET A 282 0.53 11.07 22.52
N LEU A 283 1.58 11.69 23.04
CA LEU A 283 1.54 12.32 24.36
C LEU A 283 0.83 13.68 24.38
N ASP A 284 1.00 14.48 23.33
CA ASP A 284 0.50 15.85 23.29
C ASP A 284 -0.96 15.94 22.82
N GLU A 285 -1.36 15.06 21.90
CA GLU A 285 -2.67 15.13 21.23
C GLU A 285 -3.53 13.86 21.45
N GLY A 286 -3.00 12.84 22.12
CA GLY A 286 -3.73 11.59 22.39
C GLY A 286 -3.94 10.73 21.15
N LEU A 287 -3.11 10.90 20.12
CA LEU A 287 -3.21 10.13 18.89
C LEU A 287 -2.54 8.77 19.04
N GLY A 288 -3.04 7.76 18.34
CA GLY A 288 -2.49 6.42 18.33
C GLY A 288 -1.90 6.02 16.97
N PHE A 289 -1.30 4.84 16.94
CA PHE A 289 -0.93 4.18 15.71
C PHE A 289 -1.56 2.78 15.70
N SER A 290 -2.45 2.53 14.75
CA SER A 290 -3.30 1.31 14.73
C SER A 290 -2.84 0.25 13.74
N GLY A 291 -1.90 0.55 12.84
CA GLY A 291 -1.43 -0.45 11.89
C GLY A 291 -0.71 0.09 10.67
N GLY A 292 -0.18 -0.85 9.89
CA GLY A 292 0.56 -0.60 8.66
C GLY A 292 1.61 -1.67 8.39
N ALA A 293 2.61 -1.36 7.56
CA ALA A 293 3.75 -2.25 7.35
C ALA A 293 4.60 -2.35 8.64
N THR A 294 5.26 -3.48 8.80
CA THR A 294 6.12 -3.79 9.96
C THR A 294 7.11 -2.68 10.31
N PHE A 295 7.67 -2.01 9.27
CA PHE A 295 8.61 -0.89 9.43
C PHE A 295 8.06 0.24 10.31
N PHE A 296 6.79 0.60 10.19
CA PHE A 296 6.21 1.69 10.98
C PHE A 296 6.24 1.37 12.48
N LEU A 297 5.80 0.18 12.87
CA LEU A 297 5.82 -0.24 14.27
C LEU A 297 7.25 -0.34 14.80
N THR A 298 8.16 -0.99 14.09
CA THR A 298 9.55 -1.17 14.54
C THR A 298 10.25 0.18 14.71
N SER A 299 10.03 1.12 13.80
CA SER A 299 10.60 2.47 13.90
C SER A 299 10.12 3.25 15.13
N ILE A 300 8.87 3.05 15.57
CA ILE A 300 8.34 3.60 16.82
C ILE A 300 9.01 2.94 18.03
N LEU A 301 9.03 1.60 18.07
CA LEU A 301 9.55 0.84 19.21
C LEU A 301 11.08 0.96 19.39
N ASP A 302 11.82 1.24 18.32
CA ASP A 302 13.27 1.42 18.32
C ASP A 302 13.69 2.87 18.57
N HIS A 303 12.74 3.82 18.56
CA HIS A 303 13.08 5.23 18.74
C HIS A 303 13.53 5.53 20.18
N PRO A 304 14.63 6.28 20.40
CA PRO A 304 15.15 6.57 21.74
C PRO A 304 14.16 7.25 22.68
N SER A 305 13.17 7.98 22.15
CA SER A 305 12.12 8.65 22.93
C SER A 305 10.95 7.73 23.28
N PHE A 306 10.93 6.47 22.81
CA PHE A 306 9.86 5.54 23.17
C PHE A 306 9.94 5.18 24.66
N THR A 307 8.81 5.25 25.34
CA THR A 307 8.67 4.91 26.77
C THR A 307 7.36 4.19 27.03
N ASN A 308 7.18 3.63 28.23
CA ASN A 308 5.93 2.95 28.61
C ASN A 308 4.70 3.88 28.56
N ALA A 309 4.87 5.20 28.65
CA ALA A 309 3.76 6.15 28.52
C ALA A 309 3.09 6.12 27.14
N HIS A 310 3.80 5.67 26.10
CA HIS A 310 3.25 5.58 24.75
C HIS A 310 2.39 4.34 24.53
N LEU A 311 2.50 3.34 25.41
CA LEU A 311 1.76 2.06 25.26
C LEU A 311 0.24 2.24 25.35
N GLU A 312 -0.23 3.27 26.06
CA GLU A 312 -1.66 3.64 26.12
C GLU A 312 -2.23 3.96 24.72
N PHE A 313 -1.39 4.46 23.82
CA PHE A 313 -1.76 4.84 22.45
C PHE A 313 -1.52 3.72 21.42
N LEU A 314 -1.08 2.54 21.88
CA LEU A 314 -0.78 1.35 21.08
C LEU A 314 -1.50 0.11 21.64
N PRO A 315 -2.81 0.15 21.94
CA PRO A 315 -3.49 -0.99 22.56
C PRO A 315 -3.51 -2.21 21.61
N TYR A 316 -3.53 -1.96 20.32
CA TYR A 316 -3.47 -2.96 19.27
C TYR A 316 -2.78 -2.39 18.02
N VAL A 317 -2.19 -3.27 17.21
CA VAL A 317 -1.56 -2.89 15.93
C VAL A 317 -1.80 -3.99 14.90
N GLY A 318 -2.46 -3.63 13.80
CA GLY A 318 -2.63 -4.47 12.61
C GLY A 318 -1.41 -4.38 11.71
N LEU A 319 -0.77 -5.50 11.42
CA LEU A 319 0.38 -5.57 10.54
C LEU A 319 0.05 -6.32 9.25
N GLY A 320 0.39 -5.73 8.12
CA GLY A 320 0.13 -6.32 6.81
C GLY A 320 0.87 -5.61 5.69
N GLY A 321 0.65 -6.07 4.45
CA GLY A 321 1.24 -5.47 3.26
C GLY A 321 2.75 -5.72 3.10
N SER A 322 3.42 -6.35 4.05
CA SER A 322 4.80 -6.82 4.00
C SER A 322 4.96 -8.04 4.90
N PRO A 323 6.00 -8.87 4.75
CA PRO A 323 6.28 -9.94 5.70
C PRO A 323 6.33 -9.41 7.14
N VAL A 324 5.72 -10.15 8.06
CA VAL A 324 5.69 -9.81 9.50
C VAL A 324 6.50 -10.84 10.26
N PRO A 325 7.77 -10.56 10.61
CA PRO A 325 8.59 -11.48 11.38
C PRO A 325 7.95 -11.80 12.74
N ILE A 326 7.94 -13.07 13.12
CA ILE A 326 7.38 -13.53 14.41
C ILE A 326 8.02 -12.78 15.57
N ALA A 327 9.33 -12.55 15.52
CA ALA A 327 10.07 -11.82 16.56
C ALA A 327 9.54 -10.39 16.81
N VAL A 328 9.05 -9.70 15.78
CA VAL A 328 8.44 -8.36 15.92
C VAL A 328 7.09 -8.46 16.62
N SER A 329 6.25 -9.41 16.21
CA SER A 329 4.95 -9.66 16.84
C SER A 329 5.09 -10.03 18.31
N GLU A 330 6.03 -10.94 18.64
CA GLU A 330 6.34 -11.32 20.02
C GLU A 330 6.88 -10.16 20.86
N ARG A 331 7.78 -9.34 20.28
CA ARG A 331 8.31 -8.14 20.97
C ARG A 331 7.19 -7.18 21.35
N ALA A 332 6.32 -6.87 20.42
CA ALA A 332 5.18 -6.00 20.67
C ALA A 332 4.22 -6.60 21.72
N THR A 333 3.94 -7.90 21.65
CA THR A 333 3.09 -8.60 22.61
C THR A 333 3.67 -8.58 24.02
N ARG A 334 5.00 -8.74 24.18
CA ARG A 334 5.67 -8.59 25.49
C ARG A 334 5.53 -7.19 26.10
N LEU A 335 5.34 -6.17 25.28
CA LEU A 335 5.04 -4.80 25.72
C LEU A 335 3.54 -4.57 26.02
N GLY A 336 2.68 -5.58 25.82
CA GLY A 336 1.24 -5.46 26.03
C GLY A 336 0.45 -5.00 24.80
N ILE A 337 1.10 -4.83 23.64
CA ILE A 337 0.45 -4.46 22.38
C ILE A 337 -0.15 -5.72 21.73
N LYS A 338 -1.46 -5.69 21.46
CA LYS A 338 -2.11 -6.79 20.73
C LYS A 338 -1.82 -6.68 19.24
N VAL A 339 -0.93 -7.51 18.74
CA VAL A 339 -0.65 -7.60 17.30
C VAL A 339 -1.61 -8.58 16.64
N TYR A 340 -2.09 -8.23 15.45
CA TYR A 340 -2.80 -9.11 14.53
C TYR A 340 -2.30 -8.87 13.12
N ARG A 341 -2.39 -9.91 12.27
CA ARG A 341 -1.89 -9.87 10.91
C ARG A 341 -3.03 -9.90 9.91
N SER A 342 -2.78 -9.32 8.75
CA SER A 342 -3.67 -9.41 7.58
C SER A 342 -2.86 -9.55 6.30
N TYR A 343 -3.44 -10.24 5.32
CA TYR A 343 -2.87 -10.43 4.01
C TYR A 343 -3.81 -9.92 2.93
N GLY A 344 -3.24 -9.28 1.96
CA GLY A 344 -3.89 -8.79 0.76
C GLY A 344 -2.91 -8.04 -0.13
N SER A 345 -3.37 -7.66 -1.29
CA SER A 345 -2.65 -6.89 -2.30
C SER A 345 -3.51 -5.74 -2.79
N THR A 346 -3.01 -4.89 -3.68
CA THR A 346 -3.86 -3.88 -4.30
C THR A 346 -4.96 -4.51 -5.15
N GLU A 347 -4.69 -5.67 -5.71
CA GLU A 347 -5.61 -6.46 -6.55
C GLU A 347 -6.78 -7.07 -5.75
N GLN A 348 -6.50 -7.54 -4.55
CA GLN A 348 -7.49 -8.03 -3.58
C GLN A 348 -7.02 -7.62 -2.18
N PRO A 349 -7.54 -6.50 -1.65
CA PRO A 349 -6.87 -5.83 -0.55
C PRO A 349 -6.99 -6.53 0.81
N SER A 350 -8.04 -7.33 1.01
CA SER A 350 -8.35 -7.97 2.29
C SER A 350 -8.72 -9.44 2.09
N ILE A 351 -7.70 -10.29 1.80
CA ILE A 351 -7.91 -11.74 1.57
C ILE A 351 -8.08 -12.47 2.90
N THR A 352 -7.10 -12.33 3.81
CA THR A 352 -7.16 -12.91 5.15
C THR A 352 -6.84 -11.89 6.23
N GLY A 353 -7.29 -12.16 7.45
CA GLY A 353 -6.97 -11.36 8.61
C GLY A 353 -7.30 -12.09 9.91
N ALA A 354 -6.57 -11.77 10.97
CA ALA A 354 -6.85 -12.22 12.31
C ALA A 354 -7.56 -11.12 13.10
N GLN A 355 -8.43 -11.51 14.03
CA GLN A 355 -9.07 -10.60 14.97
C GLN A 355 -8.25 -10.47 16.26
N VAL A 356 -8.38 -9.34 16.97
CA VAL A 356 -7.62 -9.07 18.22
C VAL A 356 -7.96 -10.01 19.38
N ASP A 357 -9.09 -10.66 19.34
CA ASP A 357 -9.60 -11.62 20.35
C ASP A 357 -9.33 -13.08 19.98
N GLU A 358 -8.75 -13.35 18.81
CA GLU A 358 -8.31 -14.68 18.44
C GLU A 358 -7.14 -15.18 19.29
N PRO A 359 -6.90 -16.51 19.31
CA PRO A 359 -5.79 -17.11 20.06
C PRO A 359 -4.45 -16.44 19.70
N GLU A 360 -3.67 -16.07 20.72
CA GLU A 360 -2.41 -15.36 20.55
C GLU A 360 -1.47 -16.08 19.57
N VAL A 361 -1.34 -17.39 19.67
CA VAL A 361 -0.49 -18.17 18.76
C VAL A 361 -0.89 -17.95 17.31
N LYS A 362 -2.19 -17.95 16.98
CA LYS A 362 -2.69 -17.73 15.62
C LYS A 362 -2.37 -16.32 15.13
N ARG A 363 -2.66 -15.32 15.95
CA ARG A 363 -2.37 -13.90 15.62
C ARG A 363 -0.88 -13.62 15.37
N LEU A 364 0.01 -14.35 16.03
CA LEU A 364 1.46 -14.14 15.93
C LEU A 364 2.11 -14.93 14.81
N THR A 365 1.59 -16.11 14.48
CA THR A 365 2.28 -17.07 13.59
C THR A 365 1.59 -17.30 12.26
N THR A 366 0.36 -16.80 12.07
CA THR A 366 -0.38 -16.91 10.81
C THR A 366 -0.76 -15.54 10.26
N ASP A 367 -1.17 -15.49 9.00
CA ASP A 367 -1.67 -14.29 8.34
C ASP A 367 -3.22 -14.22 8.38
N GLY A 368 -3.83 -14.96 9.32
CA GLY A 368 -5.26 -15.00 9.58
C GLY A 368 -6.03 -16.01 8.72
N HIS A 369 -7.33 -15.97 8.84
CA HIS A 369 -8.25 -16.79 8.03
C HIS A 369 -8.99 -15.92 7.01
N CYS A 370 -9.66 -16.55 6.03
CA CYS A 370 -10.45 -15.84 5.02
C CYS A 370 -11.44 -14.86 5.65
N LEU A 371 -11.48 -13.66 5.09
CA LEU A 371 -12.46 -12.66 5.49
C LEU A 371 -13.83 -12.94 4.87
N GLU A 372 -14.86 -12.27 5.36
CA GLU A 372 -16.21 -12.43 4.85
C GLU A 372 -16.28 -12.22 3.34
N GLY A 373 -16.87 -13.16 2.63
CA GLY A 373 -17.04 -13.09 1.18
C GLY A 373 -15.85 -13.61 0.38
N VAL A 374 -14.67 -13.78 1.00
CA VAL A 374 -13.47 -14.29 0.34
C VAL A 374 -13.48 -15.81 0.30
N GLU A 375 -13.17 -16.36 -0.87
CA GLU A 375 -12.85 -17.76 -1.06
C GLU A 375 -11.35 -17.90 -1.38
N LEU A 376 -10.69 -18.88 -0.78
CA LEU A 376 -9.27 -19.14 -0.94
C LEU A 376 -9.03 -20.63 -1.11
N GLN A 377 -8.14 -20.99 -2.00
CA GLN A 377 -7.60 -22.34 -2.16
C GLN A 377 -6.12 -22.29 -2.53
N LEU A 378 -5.44 -23.39 -2.37
CA LEU A 378 -4.06 -23.58 -2.82
C LEU A 378 -4.06 -24.49 -4.04
N ASP A 379 -3.24 -24.16 -5.04
CA ASP A 379 -2.98 -25.07 -6.15
C ASP A 379 -1.98 -26.19 -5.76
N GLU A 380 -1.60 -27.04 -6.71
CA GLU A 380 -0.69 -28.19 -6.49
C GLU A 380 0.71 -27.74 -6.01
N ASP A 381 1.14 -26.53 -6.36
CA ASP A 381 2.44 -25.94 -5.98
C ASP A 381 2.35 -25.06 -4.72
N GLY A 382 1.17 -24.97 -4.11
CA GLY A 382 0.91 -24.16 -2.92
C GLY A 382 0.69 -22.68 -3.22
N GLN A 383 0.48 -22.29 -4.49
CA GLN A 383 0.12 -20.93 -4.83
C GLN A 383 -1.27 -20.61 -4.28
N ILE A 384 -1.41 -19.43 -3.71
CA ILE A 384 -2.67 -18.92 -3.21
C ILE A 384 -3.53 -18.44 -4.38
N LEU A 385 -4.69 -19.08 -4.53
CA LEU A 385 -5.75 -18.65 -5.43
C LEU A 385 -6.88 -18.05 -4.59
N SER A 386 -7.39 -16.89 -4.98
CA SER A 386 -8.43 -16.23 -4.21
C SER A 386 -9.48 -15.57 -5.11
N ARG A 387 -10.69 -15.41 -4.58
CA ARG A 387 -11.76 -14.64 -5.20
C ARG A 387 -12.68 -14.06 -4.14
N GLY A 388 -13.26 -12.91 -4.42
CA GLY A 388 -14.14 -12.21 -3.47
C GLY A 388 -14.81 -10.99 -4.10
N PRO A 389 -15.75 -10.37 -3.39
CA PRO A 389 -16.46 -9.18 -3.87
C PRO A 389 -15.56 -7.94 -4.05
N GLU A 390 -14.43 -7.87 -3.34
CA GLU A 390 -13.43 -6.79 -3.40
C GLU A 390 -12.41 -6.96 -4.53
N LEU A 391 -12.38 -8.13 -5.17
CA LEU A 391 -11.39 -8.47 -6.19
C LEU A 391 -11.48 -7.53 -7.39
N PHE A 392 -10.33 -6.96 -7.78
CA PHE A 392 -10.21 -5.96 -8.85
C PHE A 392 -10.79 -6.41 -10.20
N LEU A 393 -11.05 -5.44 -11.07
CA LEU A 393 -11.62 -5.70 -12.40
C LEU A 393 -10.58 -6.15 -13.42
N GLY A 394 -9.32 -5.81 -13.22
CA GLY A 394 -8.20 -6.09 -14.11
C GLY A 394 -7.14 -5.00 -14.04
N TYR A 395 -6.11 -5.18 -14.83
CA TYR A 395 -5.05 -4.18 -14.99
C TYR A 395 -5.33 -3.22 -16.15
N THR A 396 -4.65 -2.08 -16.15
CA THR A 396 -4.61 -1.19 -17.32
C THR A 396 -3.96 -1.85 -18.53
N ASP A 397 -3.22 -2.94 -18.33
CA ASP A 397 -2.73 -3.84 -19.37
C ASP A 397 -3.62 -5.09 -19.48
N PRO A 398 -4.39 -5.25 -20.58
CA PRO A 398 -5.27 -6.40 -20.76
C PRO A 398 -4.53 -7.75 -20.85
N GLN A 399 -3.28 -7.75 -21.33
CA GLN A 399 -2.49 -8.98 -21.41
C GLN A 399 -2.13 -9.49 -20.02
N LEU A 400 -1.79 -8.60 -19.09
CA LEU A 400 -1.58 -8.98 -17.70
C LEU A 400 -2.87 -9.48 -17.05
N THR A 401 -4.00 -8.83 -17.32
CA THR A 401 -5.30 -9.28 -16.82
C THR A 401 -5.59 -10.73 -17.24
N ALA A 402 -5.38 -11.06 -18.51
CA ALA A 402 -5.62 -12.40 -19.03
C ALA A 402 -4.71 -13.49 -18.43
N THR A 403 -3.57 -13.12 -17.82
CA THR A 403 -2.63 -14.09 -17.23
C THR A 403 -2.89 -14.42 -15.76
N VAL A 404 -3.68 -13.62 -15.07
CA VAL A 404 -3.85 -13.74 -13.62
C VAL A 404 -5.22 -14.24 -13.18
N PHE A 405 -6.17 -14.42 -14.12
CA PHE A 405 -7.48 -15.01 -13.85
C PHE A 405 -7.66 -16.31 -14.60
N ASP A 406 -8.24 -17.29 -13.94
CA ASP A 406 -8.76 -18.46 -14.62
C ASP A 406 -10.24 -18.28 -15.05
N HIS A 407 -10.81 -19.31 -15.72
CA HIS A 407 -12.18 -19.29 -16.25
C HIS A 407 -13.27 -19.31 -15.15
N ASP A 408 -12.93 -19.76 -13.94
CA ASP A 408 -13.82 -19.80 -12.76
C ASP A 408 -13.72 -18.53 -11.91
N GLY A 409 -12.92 -17.54 -12.37
CA GLY A 409 -12.75 -16.25 -11.74
C GLY A 409 -11.78 -16.24 -10.56
N TRP A 410 -10.96 -17.29 -10.39
CA TRP A 410 -9.89 -17.29 -9.40
C TRP A 410 -8.75 -16.39 -9.83
N TYR A 411 -8.29 -15.58 -8.90
CA TYR A 411 -7.11 -14.75 -9.05
C TYR A 411 -5.87 -15.50 -8.55
N HIS A 412 -4.89 -15.63 -9.42
CA HIS A 412 -3.57 -16.20 -9.14
C HIS A 412 -2.69 -15.12 -8.50
N THR A 413 -2.55 -15.16 -7.18
CA THR A 413 -1.89 -14.07 -6.43
C THR A 413 -0.39 -13.97 -6.69
N GLY A 414 0.24 -15.09 -7.08
CA GLY A 414 1.69 -15.21 -7.17
C GLY A 414 2.38 -15.36 -5.80
N ASP A 415 1.61 -15.42 -4.71
CA ASP A 415 2.10 -15.72 -3.38
C ASP A 415 1.88 -17.21 -3.07
N VAL A 416 2.75 -17.81 -2.25
CA VAL A 416 2.71 -19.22 -1.85
C VAL A 416 2.43 -19.29 -0.35
N GLY A 417 1.62 -20.25 0.05
CA GLY A 417 1.26 -20.41 1.47
C GLY A 417 0.86 -21.82 1.84
N VAL A 418 0.55 -21.98 3.10
CA VAL A 418 0.00 -23.20 3.68
C VAL A 418 -1.24 -22.86 4.51
N LEU A 419 -2.24 -23.76 4.48
CA LEU A 419 -3.42 -23.68 5.34
C LEU A 419 -3.27 -24.74 6.44
N ASP A 420 -3.55 -24.35 7.67
CA ASP A 420 -3.65 -25.32 8.76
C ASP A 420 -5.05 -25.97 8.81
N ASP A 421 -5.23 -26.94 9.71
CA ASP A 421 -6.48 -27.70 9.84
C ASP A 421 -7.68 -26.83 10.30
N GLU A 422 -7.43 -25.62 10.80
CA GLU A 422 -8.44 -24.65 11.24
C GLU A 422 -8.69 -23.58 10.16
N GLY A 423 -7.99 -23.64 9.01
CA GLY A 423 -8.15 -22.74 7.89
C GLY A 423 -7.37 -21.43 7.99
N TYR A 424 -6.40 -21.34 8.90
CA TYR A 424 -5.49 -20.19 8.96
C TYR A 424 -4.40 -20.28 7.91
N LEU A 425 -4.20 -19.19 7.18
CA LEU A 425 -3.15 -19.06 6.17
C LEU A 425 -1.84 -18.65 6.81
N THR A 426 -0.75 -19.25 6.37
CA THR A 426 0.61 -18.74 6.56
C THR A 426 1.26 -18.57 5.21
N ILE A 427 1.63 -17.34 4.86
CA ILE A 427 2.37 -17.05 3.62
C ILE A 427 3.81 -17.50 3.83
N THR A 428 4.30 -18.32 2.92
CA THR A 428 5.66 -18.88 3.00
C THR A 428 6.63 -18.19 2.04
N ASP A 429 6.16 -17.68 0.91
CA ASP A 429 7.00 -16.96 -0.06
C ASP A 429 6.18 -16.27 -1.17
N ARG A 430 6.90 -15.67 -2.11
CA ARG A 430 6.40 -15.29 -3.43
C ARG A 430 7.03 -16.16 -4.51
N ILE A 431 6.26 -16.57 -5.51
CA ILE A 431 6.77 -17.34 -6.66
C ILE A 431 7.99 -16.64 -7.27
N SER A 432 7.97 -15.30 -7.36
CA SER A 432 9.10 -14.51 -7.90
C SER A 432 10.33 -14.44 -7.00
N ASP A 433 10.23 -14.82 -5.73
CA ASP A 433 11.29 -14.72 -4.73
C ASP A 433 11.81 -16.08 -4.27
N VAL A 434 11.13 -17.17 -4.63
CA VAL A 434 11.63 -18.54 -4.48
C VAL A 434 12.95 -18.69 -5.24
N ILE A 435 13.97 -19.21 -4.56
CA ILE A 435 15.30 -19.43 -5.14
C ILE A 435 15.39 -20.86 -5.65
N ILE A 436 15.63 -21.05 -6.95
CA ILE A 436 15.69 -22.38 -7.57
C ILE A 436 17.14 -22.84 -7.62
N ARG A 437 17.56 -23.53 -6.59
CA ARG A 437 18.94 -23.99 -6.43
C ARG A 437 19.10 -25.47 -6.78
N GLY A 438 19.67 -25.77 -7.94
CA GLY A 438 19.91 -27.16 -8.36
C GLY A 438 18.64 -28.01 -8.50
N GLY A 439 17.49 -27.37 -8.74
CA GLY A 439 16.18 -28.01 -8.80
C GLY A 439 15.40 -28.02 -7.48
N GLU A 440 15.99 -27.53 -6.39
CA GLU A 440 15.34 -27.38 -5.09
C GLU A 440 14.77 -25.95 -4.96
N ASN A 441 13.52 -25.86 -4.54
CA ASN A 441 12.87 -24.58 -4.23
C ASN A 441 13.22 -24.17 -2.78
N ILE A 442 13.90 -23.03 -2.63
CA ILE A 442 14.26 -22.46 -1.35
C ILE A 442 13.37 -21.27 -1.07
N SER A 443 12.61 -21.33 0.02
CA SER A 443 11.88 -20.19 0.53
C SER A 443 12.87 -19.16 1.08
N ALA A 444 12.90 -17.99 0.45
CA ALA A 444 13.70 -16.87 0.95
C ALA A 444 13.21 -16.43 2.33
N GLN A 445 11.89 -16.41 2.54
CA GLN A 445 11.27 -15.99 3.79
C GLN A 445 11.62 -16.92 4.95
N GLU A 446 11.62 -18.26 4.75
CA GLU A 446 12.02 -19.24 5.78
C GLU A 446 13.44 -18.96 6.28
N VAL A 447 14.36 -18.66 5.36
CA VAL A 447 15.75 -18.37 5.71
C VAL A 447 15.88 -17.02 6.41
N GLU A 448 15.15 -16.00 5.95
CA GLU A 448 15.13 -14.65 6.56
C GLU A 448 14.65 -14.68 8.01
N GLU A 449 13.57 -15.40 8.29
CA GLU A 449 13.03 -15.52 9.64
C GLU A 449 14.04 -16.13 10.62
N LEU A 450 14.76 -17.16 10.19
CA LEU A 450 15.79 -17.76 11.01
C LEU A 450 16.97 -16.82 11.24
N LEU A 451 17.42 -16.11 10.20
CA LEU A 451 18.56 -15.20 10.30
C LEU A 451 18.27 -13.95 11.16
N LEU A 452 17.02 -13.53 11.27
CA LEU A 452 16.60 -12.47 12.21
C LEU A 452 16.80 -12.85 13.68
N GLY A 453 16.99 -14.13 14.00
CA GLY A 453 17.37 -14.61 15.32
C GLY A 453 18.81 -14.30 15.72
N LEU A 454 19.67 -13.86 14.80
CA LEU A 454 21.03 -13.41 15.10
C LEU A 454 21.01 -11.98 15.67
N GLU A 455 21.62 -11.78 16.85
CA GLU A 455 21.59 -10.50 17.59
C GLU A 455 22.17 -9.33 16.78
N SER A 456 23.17 -9.59 15.93
CA SER A 456 23.80 -8.56 15.10
C SER A 456 22.94 -8.07 13.93
N ILE A 457 21.91 -8.83 13.52
CA ILE A 457 21.09 -8.52 12.37
C ILE A 457 19.87 -7.70 12.78
N ALA A 458 19.73 -6.51 12.21
CA ALA A 458 18.53 -5.69 12.35
C ALA A 458 17.48 -6.07 11.30
N GLU A 459 17.93 -6.32 10.07
CA GLU A 459 17.08 -6.70 8.95
C GLU A 459 17.84 -7.60 7.98
N VAL A 460 17.11 -8.45 7.25
CA VAL A 460 17.68 -9.35 6.26
C VAL A 460 16.75 -9.50 5.06
N ALA A 461 17.34 -9.64 3.89
CA ALA A 461 16.68 -10.07 2.67
C ALA A 461 17.51 -11.17 2.02
N VAL A 462 16.91 -12.33 1.79
CA VAL A 462 17.54 -13.44 1.07
C VAL A 462 17.08 -13.37 -0.38
N VAL A 463 18.06 -13.40 -1.30
CA VAL A 463 17.81 -13.22 -2.73
C VAL A 463 18.61 -14.20 -3.56
N ALA A 464 18.08 -14.53 -4.74
CA ALA A 464 18.77 -15.35 -5.72
C ALA A 464 19.92 -14.58 -6.39
N GLU A 465 21.07 -15.22 -6.53
CA GLU A 465 22.18 -14.81 -7.39
C GLU A 465 22.43 -15.92 -8.43
N PRO A 466 22.63 -15.60 -9.71
CA PRO A 466 22.95 -16.61 -10.72
C PRO A 466 24.19 -17.43 -10.37
N ASP A 467 24.14 -18.75 -10.61
CA ASP A 467 25.24 -19.68 -10.41
C ASP A 467 25.33 -20.63 -11.60
N ASP A 468 26.50 -20.73 -12.24
CA ASP A 468 26.70 -21.51 -13.46
C ASP A 468 26.45 -23.02 -13.28
N ARG A 469 26.54 -23.54 -12.07
CA ARG A 469 26.39 -24.96 -11.75
C ARG A 469 25.00 -25.31 -11.21
N LEU A 470 24.43 -24.42 -10.40
CA LEU A 470 23.21 -24.67 -9.64
C LEU A 470 22.00 -23.90 -10.20
N GLY A 471 22.20 -23.08 -11.22
CA GLY A 471 21.22 -22.14 -11.73
C GLY A 471 21.16 -20.89 -10.87
N GLU A 472 20.80 -21.06 -9.60
CA GLU A 472 20.79 -19.98 -8.61
C GLU A 472 21.44 -20.43 -7.30
N ARG A 473 21.91 -19.44 -6.53
CA ARG A 473 22.37 -19.61 -5.15
C ARG A 473 21.74 -18.55 -4.24
N ALA A 474 21.62 -18.88 -2.95
CA ALA A 474 21.07 -17.97 -1.98
C ALA A 474 22.13 -17.00 -1.43
N VAL A 475 21.81 -15.72 -1.39
CA VAL A 475 22.63 -14.65 -0.81
C VAL A 475 21.83 -13.97 0.29
N ALA A 476 22.40 -13.89 1.49
CA ALA A 476 21.84 -13.11 2.58
C ALA A 476 22.35 -11.67 2.51
N VAL A 477 21.45 -10.72 2.25
CA VAL A 477 21.75 -9.29 2.36
C VAL A 477 21.27 -8.83 3.73
N VAL A 478 22.13 -8.23 4.54
CA VAL A 478 21.83 -7.87 5.93
C VAL A 478 22.06 -6.40 6.22
N ARG A 479 21.19 -5.80 7.02
CA ARG A 479 21.43 -4.53 7.71
C ARG A 479 21.70 -4.86 9.18
N LEU A 480 22.79 -4.31 9.69
CA LEU A 480 23.23 -4.60 11.05
C LEU A 480 22.61 -3.64 12.05
N ARG A 481 22.56 -4.05 13.32
CA ARG A 481 22.29 -3.15 14.43
C ARG A 481 23.48 -2.23 14.66
N ASP A 482 23.22 -1.06 15.22
CA ASP A 482 24.27 -0.05 15.47
C ASP A 482 25.37 -0.62 16.36
N GLY A 483 26.61 -0.49 15.89
CA GLY A 483 27.79 -0.96 16.59
C GLY A 483 28.11 -2.45 16.43
N GLU A 484 27.27 -3.23 15.75
CA GLU A 484 27.48 -4.65 15.52
C GLU A 484 28.33 -4.92 14.27
N LEU A 485 29.03 -6.05 14.29
CA LEU A 485 29.79 -6.56 13.14
C LEU A 485 28.96 -7.59 12.36
N PRO A 486 29.15 -7.68 11.05
CA PRO A 486 28.46 -8.69 10.25
C PRO A 486 28.85 -10.10 10.71
N PRO A 487 27.88 -11.03 10.80
CA PRO A 487 28.18 -12.40 11.12
C PRO A 487 29.04 -13.04 10.01
N THR A 488 29.98 -13.87 10.38
CA THR A 488 30.71 -14.68 9.42
C THR A 488 29.80 -15.77 8.83
N ILE A 489 30.16 -16.28 7.65
CA ILE A 489 29.40 -17.38 7.03
C ILE A 489 29.41 -18.64 7.92
N ALA A 490 30.42 -18.82 8.77
CA ALA A 490 30.49 -19.93 9.73
C ALA A 490 29.45 -19.77 10.85
N GLN A 491 29.32 -18.58 11.42
CA GLN A 491 28.30 -18.26 12.44
C GLN A 491 26.90 -18.40 11.88
N LEU A 492 26.66 -17.92 10.64
CA LEU A 492 25.38 -18.09 9.96
C LEU A 492 25.04 -19.57 9.80
N ARG A 493 25.98 -20.40 9.34
CA ARG A 493 25.79 -21.84 9.15
C ARG A 493 25.57 -22.57 10.49
N GLU A 494 26.25 -22.19 11.54
CA GLU A 494 26.06 -22.72 12.88
C GLU A 494 24.63 -22.40 13.38
N HIS A 495 24.19 -21.16 13.23
CA HIS A 495 22.86 -20.72 13.62
C HIS A 495 21.75 -21.46 12.86
N LEU A 496 21.84 -21.55 11.52
CA LEU A 496 20.88 -22.27 10.70
C LEU A 496 20.91 -23.80 10.96
N GLY A 497 22.10 -24.33 11.28
CA GLY A 497 22.25 -25.73 11.69
C GLY A 497 21.60 -26.03 13.03
N ALA A 498 21.72 -25.13 14.01
CA ALA A 498 21.02 -25.21 15.30
C ALA A 498 19.49 -25.17 15.12
N ALA A 499 19.01 -24.36 14.18
CA ALA A 499 17.60 -24.31 13.77
C ALA A 499 17.16 -25.54 12.94
N ARG A 500 18.06 -26.49 12.66
CA ARG A 500 17.82 -27.71 11.85
C ARG A 500 17.38 -27.44 10.40
N LEU A 501 17.70 -26.26 9.86
CA LEU A 501 17.43 -25.96 8.45
C LEU A 501 18.31 -26.86 7.55
N ALA A 502 17.71 -27.39 6.50
CA ALA A 502 18.43 -28.23 5.53
C ALA A 502 19.57 -27.45 4.86
N LYS A 503 20.76 -28.09 4.76
CA LYS A 503 21.99 -27.40 4.31
C LYS A 503 21.92 -26.80 2.92
N GLN A 504 21.13 -27.37 2.03
CA GLN A 504 20.92 -26.86 0.68
C GLN A 504 20.21 -25.49 0.65
N LYS A 505 19.50 -25.14 1.71
CA LYS A 505 18.82 -23.85 1.86
C LYS A 505 19.70 -22.75 2.45
N TRP A 506 20.91 -23.06 2.87
CA TRP A 506 21.78 -22.10 3.53
C TRP A 506 22.36 -21.11 2.52
N PRO A 507 22.36 -19.80 2.82
CA PRO A 507 23.05 -18.83 1.98
C PRO A 507 24.53 -19.13 1.82
N GLU A 508 25.01 -19.00 0.59
CA GLU A 508 26.43 -19.20 0.27
C GLU A 508 27.29 -17.97 0.55
N SER A 509 26.66 -16.80 0.58
CA SER A 509 27.37 -15.54 0.86
C SER A 509 26.50 -14.57 1.66
N ILE A 510 27.17 -13.62 2.31
CA ILE A 510 26.55 -12.52 3.05
C ILE A 510 27.02 -11.19 2.45
N ARG A 511 26.10 -10.24 2.34
CA ARG A 511 26.39 -8.86 1.96
C ARG A 511 25.82 -7.94 3.04
N ALA A 512 26.61 -7.00 3.53
CA ALA A 512 26.12 -5.99 4.47
C ALA A 512 25.78 -4.70 3.72
N VAL A 513 24.64 -4.12 4.04
CA VAL A 513 24.18 -2.84 3.51
C VAL A 513 23.88 -1.87 4.65
N SER A 514 24.06 -0.59 4.41
CA SER A 514 23.66 0.46 5.36
C SER A 514 22.15 0.67 5.37
N GLU A 515 21.52 0.49 4.21
CA GLU A 515 20.09 0.68 4.01
C GLU A 515 19.58 -0.22 2.88
N PHE A 516 18.37 -0.75 3.03
CA PHE A 516 17.70 -1.50 1.96
C PHE A 516 17.00 -0.57 0.97
N PRO A 517 17.03 -0.91 -0.34
CA PRO A 517 16.12 -0.28 -1.29
C PRO A 517 14.69 -0.68 -0.93
N ARG A 518 13.84 0.32 -0.63
CA ARG A 518 12.46 0.09 -0.20
C ARG A 518 11.47 0.68 -1.17
N THR A 519 10.30 0.05 -1.17
CA THR A 519 9.11 0.74 -1.60
C THR A 519 8.75 1.76 -0.52
N PRO A 520 7.96 2.73 -0.84
CA PRO A 520 7.52 3.75 0.11
C PRO A 520 6.50 3.27 1.14
N SER A 521 5.88 2.12 0.87
CA SER A 521 5.18 1.34 1.91
C SER A 521 6.12 0.60 2.86
N GLY A 522 7.45 0.79 2.73
CA GLY A 522 8.46 0.18 3.59
C GLY A 522 8.93 -1.22 3.16
N LYS A 523 8.38 -1.81 2.07
CA LYS A 523 8.79 -3.13 1.58
C LYS A 523 10.19 -3.10 0.97
N VAL A 524 11.02 -4.09 1.29
CA VAL A 524 12.32 -4.28 0.63
C VAL A 524 12.12 -4.65 -0.85
N GLN A 525 12.81 -3.93 -1.73
CA GLN A 525 12.77 -4.19 -3.17
C GLN A 525 13.82 -5.25 -3.56
N LYS A 526 13.51 -6.53 -3.29
CA LYS A 526 14.42 -7.66 -3.60
C LYS A 526 14.91 -7.67 -5.05
N PHE A 527 14.07 -7.24 -6.00
CA PHE A 527 14.48 -7.17 -7.42
C PHE A 527 15.64 -6.20 -7.65
N ARG A 528 15.72 -5.09 -6.90
CA ARG A 528 16.86 -4.16 -6.94
C ARG A 528 18.12 -4.79 -6.36
N LEU A 529 18.00 -5.52 -5.26
CA LEU A 529 19.11 -6.27 -4.68
C LEU A 529 19.65 -7.30 -5.67
N ARG A 530 18.75 -8.07 -6.32
CA ARG A 530 19.15 -9.02 -7.39
C ARG A 530 19.84 -8.31 -8.55
N ALA A 531 19.38 -7.13 -8.97
CA ALA A 531 20.02 -6.36 -10.04
C ALA A 531 21.40 -5.85 -9.62
N GLN A 532 21.55 -5.36 -8.38
CA GLN A 532 22.82 -4.90 -7.83
C GLN A 532 23.84 -6.04 -7.69
N LEU A 533 23.42 -7.23 -7.24
CA LEU A 533 24.26 -8.44 -7.20
C LEU A 533 24.76 -8.82 -8.61
N ARG A 534 23.86 -8.87 -9.61
CA ARG A 534 24.23 -9.16 -11.00
C ARG A 534 25.19 -8.14 -11.59
N ALA A 535 25.08 -6.88 -11.19
CA ALA A 535 25.97 -5.80 -11.64
C ALA A 535 27.27 -5.72 -10.85
N GLY A 536 27.43 -6.50 -9.76
CA GLY A 536 28.58 -6.41 -8.85
C GLY A 536 28.67 -5.07 -8.11
N THR A 537 27.55 -4.36 -7.97
CA THR A 537 27.48 -3.03 -7.33
C THR A 537 26.95 -3.08 -5.89
N LEU A 538 26.56 -4.25 -5.40
CA LEU A 538 26.23 -4.45 -4.00
C LEU A 538 27.57 -4.62 -3.24
N ASP A 539 28.16 -3.51 -2.82
CA ASP A 539 29.46 -3.47 -2.15
C ASP A 539 29.40 -4.10 -0.75
N ASN A 540 30.53 -4.73 -0.38
CA ASN A 540 30.88 -5.40 0.85
C ASN A 540 30.45 -6.87 0.96
N GLU A 541 31.14 -7.73 0.19
CA GLU A 541 31.22 -9.15 0.58
C GLU A 541 31.90 -9.24 1.94
N VAL A 542 31.18 -9.78 2.92
CA VAL A 542 31.78 -10.14 4.21
C VAL A 542 32.62 -11.39 3.98
N THR A 543 33.82 -11.18 3.43
CA THR A 543 34.83 -12.24 3.33
C THR A 543 35.35 -12.50 4.73
N GLY A 544 35.04 -13.65 5.28
CA GLY A 544 35.56 -14.09 6.58
C GLY A 544 37.07 -14.42 6.52
N ALA A 545 37.92 -13.40 6.37
CA ALA A 545 39.32 -13.48 6.73
C ALA A 545 39.47 -12.83 8.11
N PRO A 546 40.05 -13.50 9.11
CA PRO A 546 40.34 -12.88 10.39
C PRO A 546 41.35 -11.75 10.16
N PRO A 547 41.29 -10.63 10.90
CA PRO A 547 42.34 -9.65 10.91
C PRO A 547 43.63 -10.33 11.35
N THR A 548 44.68 -10.19 10.55
CA THR A 548 46.03 -10.60 10.85
C THR A 548 46.61 -9.80 12.02
#